data_0973ee5103a46478fde2cff3dc0ff2b7
#
_entry.id   0973ee5103a46478fde2cff3dc0ff2b7
#
_cell.length_a   1.000
_cell.length_b   1.000
_cell.length_c   1.000
_cell.angle_alpha   90.00
_cell.angle_beta   90.00
_cell.angle_gamma   90.00
#
_symmetry.space_group_name_H-M   'P 1'
#
loop_
_entity.id
_entity.type
_entity.pdbx_description
1 polymer ?
#
loop_
_entity_poly.entity_id
_entity_poly.type
_entity_poly.pdbx_seq_one_letter_code
_entity_poly.pdbx_strand_id
1 'polypeptide(L)'
;MSAKKLAPKKVVLAYSGGLDTSIILKWLQTEYGCEVVTFTADLGQGEELEPARAKAQLMGIKDENIHILDLREEFVRDFVFPMFRANAQYEGLYLLGTSIARPLIAKYLADIARDTGADAVAHGATGKGNDQVRFELGVAALEPGLQVIAPWREWDLTSRTKLLEFAEQNQIPVAKNKRGEAPFSVDANLLHTSSEGTVLEDPAIEAPDYVAQRIVPVEEAPDTPEFIEITFEKGDAVAINGERMSPATILTKLNELGGKHGIGLLDFVENRFVGMKSRGVYETPGGDILLEAHRGIEQITLDSGAGHLKDSIMPRYAELIYNGFWFSPEREALQALIDKTQEHVSGTVKLKLYKGKARTVARWSDHSLYSEKHVTFEEDAGAYDQKDAAGFIRLNALRLRLIAARNKRVENK
;
A
#
# COMPACT_ATOMS: atom_id res chain seq x y z
N MET A 1 2.21 -35.83 15.04
CA MET A 1 3.67 -36.00 14.86
C MET A 1 4.06 -35.11 13.69
N SER A 2 4.69 -33.98 13.95
CA SER A 2 5.21 -33.10 12.89
C SER A 2 6.36 -33.86 12.20
N ALA A 3 6.22 -34.09 10.89
CA ALA A 3 7.33 -34.61 10.11
C ALA A 3 8.50 -33.63 10.29
N LYS A 4 9.68 -34.13 10.71
CA LYS A 4 10.91 -33.34 10.75
C LYS A 4 11.12 -32.81 9.34
N LYS A 5 10.86 -31.52 9.10
CA LYS A 5 11.18 -30.87 7.82
C LYS A 5 12.67 -31.11 7.58
N LEU A 6 13.03 -31.63 6.41
CA LEU A 6 14.43 -31.76 6.02
C LEU A 6 15.06 -30.36 6.06
N ALA A 7 16.29 -30.27 6.59
CA ALA A 7 17.04 -29.03 6.57
C ALA A 7 17.25 -28.59 5.11
N PRO A 8 16.90 -27.37 4.72
CA PRO A 8 17.10 -26.91 3.36
C PRO A 8 18.60 -26.85 3.02
N LYS A 9 18.93 -27.08 1.75
CA LYS A 9 20.30 -26.98 1.25
C LYS A 9 20.64 -25.57 0.78
N LYS A 10 19.66 -24.88 0.22
CA LYS A 10 19.81 -23.51 -0.27
C LYS A 10 18.55 -22.70 0.07
N VAL A 11 18.74 -21.48 0.57
CA VAL A 11 17.68 -20.60 1.05
C VAL A 11 17.81 -19.22 0.39
N VAL A 12 16.72 -18.68 -0.16
CA VAL A 12 16.66 -17.28 -0.57
C VAL A 12 16.13 -16.45 0.58
N LEU A 13 16.90 -15.50 1.05
CA LEU A 13 16.56 -14.58 2.16
C LEU A 13 16.12 -13.23 1.63
N ALA A 14 14.93 -12.76 2.04
CA ALA A 14 14.56 -11.34 1.92
C ALA A 14 15.50 -10.53 2.83
N TYR A 15 16.42 -9.79 2.21
CA TYR A 15 17.56 -9.17 2.87
C TYR A 15 17.56 -7.66 2.71
N SER A 16 17.43 -6.92 3.80
CA SER A 16 17.49 -5.45 3.81
C SER A 16 18.88 -4.89 4.16
N GLY A 17 19.84 -5.73 4.55
CA GLY A 17 21.11 -5.26 5.09
C GLY A 17 21.04 -4.72 6.53
N GLY A 18 19.85 -4.64 7.12
CA GLY A 18 19.64 -4.25 8.51
C GLY A 18 20.19 -5.28 9.51
N LEU A 19 20.11 -4.97 10.81
CA LEU A 19 20.60 -5.82 11.88
C LEU A 19 19.91 -7.20 11.86
N ASP A 20 18.57 -7.20 11.87
CA ASP A 20 17.78 -8.42 11.99
C ASP A 20 18.03 -9.38 10.82
N THR A 21 17.98 -8.87 9.58
CA THR A 21 18.20 -9.70 8.39
C THR A 21 19.65 -10.20 8.29
N SER A 22 20.62 -9.47 8.82
CA SER A 22 22.02 -9.92 8.88
C SER A 22 22.21 -11.02 9.93
N ILE A 23 21.52 -10.92 11.06
CA ILE A 23 21.50 -12.00 12.07
C ILE A 23 20.83 -13.25 11.48
N ILE A 24 19.71 -13.08 10.78
CA ILE A 24 19.02 -14.18 10.09
C ILE A 24 19.94 -14.87 9.07
N LEU A 25 20.64 -14.09 8.26
CA LEU A 25 21.61 -14.64 7.30
C LEU A 25 22.62 -15.55 8.00
N LYS A 26 23.25 -15.05 9.06
CA LYS A 26 24.24 -15.82 9.82
C LYS A 26 23.62 -17.04 10.50
N TRP A 27 22.45 -16.90 11.09
CA TRP A 27 21.71 -17.97 11.72
C TRP A 27 21.38 -19.11 10.74
N LEU A 28 20.93 -18.78 9.52
CA LEU A 28 20.70 -19.77 8.46
C LEU A 28 21.98 -20.54 8.11
N GLN A 29 23.13 -19.85 8.01
CA GLN A 29 24.42 -20.48 7.73
C GLN A 29 24.87 -21.42 8.87
N THR A 30 24.61 -21.06 10.13
CA THR A 30 25.08 -21.82 11.29
C THR A 30 24.15 -22.95 11.71
N GLU A 31 22.85 -22.68 11.80
CA GLU A 31 21.84 -23.63 12.29
C GLU A 31 21.42 -24.67 11.24
N TYR A 32 21.25 -24.20 9.99
CA TYR A 32 20.89 -25.10 8.90
C TYR A 32 22.07 -25.59 8.08
N GLY A 33 23.22 -24.91 8.17
CA GLY A 33 24.41 -25.25 7.35
C GLY A 33 24.13 -25.07 5.85
N CYS A 34 23.19 -24.21 5.48
CA CYS A 34 22.72 -24.07 4.12
C CYS A 34 23.45 -22.95 3.36
N GLU A 35 23.44 -23.05 2.04
CA GLU A 35 23.81 -21.93 1.17
C GLU A 35 22.72 -20.86 1.22
N VAL A 36 23.11 -19.58 1.37
CA VAL A 36 22.18 -18.46 1.40
C VAL A 36 22.34 -17.61 0.15
N VAL A 37 21.22 -17.33 -0.50
CA VAL A 37 21.07 -16.33 -1.56
C VAL A 37 20.35 -15.15 -0.95
N THR A 38 20.86 -13.93 -1.15
CA THR A 38 20.22 -12.71 -0.64
C THR A 38 19.44 -12.01 -1.74
N PHE A 39 18.26 -11.54 -1.41
CA PHE A 39 17.43 -10.74 -2.30
C PHE A 39 17.03 -9.42 -1.64
N THR A 40 17.36 -8.31 -2.28
CA THR A 40 16.99 -6.95 -1.87
C THR A 40 16.18 -6.31 -3.00
N ALA A 41 14.95 -5.89 -2.69
CA ALA A 41 14.11 -5.15 -3.62
C ALA A 41 14.32 -3.64 -3.42
N ASP A 42 14.62 -2.92 -4.51
CA ASP A 42 14.48 -1.47 -4.55
C ASP A 42 13.02 -1.13 -4.91
N LEU A 43 12.27 -0.67 -3.93
CA LEU A 43 10.90 -0.17 -4.07
C LEU A 43 10.81 1.35 -3.87
N GLY A 44 11.95 2.06 -3.90
CA GLY A 44 12.02 3.50 -3.66
C GLY A 44 12.02 3.86 -2.17
N GLN A 45 12.60 3.02 -1.33
CA GLN A 45 12.74 3.26 0.12
C GLN A 45 13.72 4.38 0.47
N GLY A 46 14.52 4.85 -0.50
CA GLY A 46 15.47 5.96 -0.30
C GLY A 46 16.78 5.55 0.39
N GLU A 47 16.97 4.29 0.71
CA GLU A 47 18.21 3.77 1.26
C GLU A 47 19.22 3.44 0.16
N GLU A 48 20.51 3.57 0.47
CA GLU A 48 21.59 3.13 -0.42
C GLU A 48 21.64 1.59 -0.44
N LEU A 49 21.51 0.99 -1.62
CA LEU A 49 21.46 -0.47 -1.80
C LEU A 49 22.87 -1.10 -1.75
N GLU A 50 23.91 -0.34 -2.11
CA GLU A 50 25.29 -0.82 -2.06
C GLU A 50 25.77 -1.24 -0.65
N PRO A 51 25.38 -0.59 0.46
CA PRO A 51 25.70 -1.09 1.80
C PRO A 51 25.14 -2.47 2.08
N ALA A 52 23.97 -2.82 1.54
CA ALA A 52 23.40 -4.17 1.69
C ALA A 52 24.27 -5.22 0.95
N ARG A 53 24.71 -4.91 -0.30
CA ARG A 53 25.64 -5.75 -1.07
C ARG A 53 26.93 -5.98 -0.31
N ALA A 54 27.61 -4.88 0.08
CA ALA A 54 28.88 -4.95 0.78
C ALA A 54 28.81 -5.77 2.08
N LYS A 55 27.70 -5.64 2.82
CA LYS A 55 27.47 -6.39 4.05
C LYS A 55 27.23 -7.87 3.79
N ALA A 56 26.47 -8.23 2.75
CA ALA A 56 26.28 -9.62 2.34
C ALA A 56 27.63 -10.27 1.95
N GLN A 57 28.47 -9.57 1.19
CA GLN A 57 29.84 -10.02 0.83
C GLN A 57 30.71 -10.24 2.07
N LEU A 58 30.72 -9.29 3.01
CA LEU A 58 31.45 -9.43 4.29
C LEU A 58 30.99 -10.64 5.11
N MET A 59 29.73 -11.05 4.96
CA MET A 59 29.17 -12.25 5.59
C MET A 59 29.37 -13.53 4.77
N GLY A 60 30.21 -13.48 3.72
CA GLY A 60 30.63 -14.63 2.92
C GLY A 60 29.67 -15.04 1.81
N ILE A 61 28.69 -14.20 1.44
CA ILE A 61 27.85 -14.46 0.29
C ILE A 61 28.61 -14.12 -0.99
N LYS A 62 28.62 -15.04 -1.96
CA LYS A 62 29.24 -14.81 -3.27
C LYS A 62 28.40 -13.85 -4.09
N ASP A 63 29.04 -13.06 -4.96
CA ASP A 63 28.36 -12.06 -5.80
C ASP A 63 27.22 -12.64 -6.65
N GLU A 64 27.37 -13.86 -7.15
CA GLU A 64 26.35 -14.58 -7.92
C GLU A 64 25.09 -14.91 -7.11
N ASN A 65 25.17 -14.88 -5.78
CA ASN A 65 24.09 -15.13 -4.83
C ASN A 65 23.56 -13.85 -4.18
N ILE A 66 23.93 -12.66 -4.69
CA ILE A 66 23.45 -11.38 -4.21
C ILE A 66 22.58 -10.72 -5.30
N HIS A 67 21.29 -10.77 -5.09
CA HIS A 67 20.31 -10.18 -6.01
C HIS A 67 19.80 -8.85 -5.44
N ILE A 68 20.07 -7.76 -6.15
CA ILE A 68 19.50 -6.42 -5.87
C ILE A 68 18.79 -5.98 -7.13
N LEU A 69 17.47 -5.80 -7.05
CA LEU A 69 16.62 -5.53 -8.21
C LEU A 69 15.89 -4.20 -8.04
N ASP A 70 15.98 -3.34 -9.06
CA ASP A 70 15.13 -2.14 -9.15
C ASP A 70 13.73 -2.56 -9.63
N LEU A 71 12.78 -2.51 -8.72
CA LEU A 71 11.40 -2.92 -8.95
C LEU A 71 10.42 -1.74 -8.85
N ARG A 72 10.90 -0.50 -8.83
CA ARG A 72 10.08 0.70 -8.63
C ARG A 72 8.99 0.84 -9.68
N GLU A 73 9.32 0.63 -10.95
CA GLU A 73 8.34 0.72 -12.04
C GLU A 73 7.30 -0.40 -11.98
N GLU A 74 7.72 -1.64 -11.78
CA GLU A 74 6.80 -2.78 -11.63
C GLU A 74 5.91 -2.58 -10.40
N PHE A 75 6.47 -2.12 -9.29
CA PHE A 75 5.72 -1.85 -8.06
C PHE A 75 4.57 -0.86 -8.29
N VAL A 76 4.85 0.27 -8.94
CA VAL A 76 3.81 1.28 -9.15
C VAL A 76 2.83 0.84 -10.23
N ARG A 77 3.32 0.35 -11.38
CA ARG A 77 2.48 -0.02 -12.52
C ARG A 77 1.55 -1.20 -12.23
N ASP A 78 2.09 -2.28 -11.63
CA ASP A 78 1.40 -3.57 -11.56
C ASP A 78 0.78 -3.87 -10.18
N PHE A 79 1.11 -3.08 -9.15
CA PHE A 79 0.58 -3.24 -7.80
C PHE A 79 -0.12 -1.98 -7.28
N VAL A 80 0.53 -0.82 -7.31
CA VAL A 80 -0.04 0.41 -6.76
C VAL A 80 -1.19 0.93 -7.63
N PHE A 81 -1.01 1.09 -8.94
CA PHE A 81 -2.06 1.61 -9.82
C PHE A 81 -3.32 0.74 -9.86
N PRO A 82 -3.24 -0.60 -10.00
CA PRO A 82 -4.42 -1.45 -9.87
C PRO A 82 -5.20 -1.25 -8.57
N MET A 83 -4.49 -1.05 -7.45
CA MET A 83 -5.09 -0.73 -6.16
C MET A 83 -5.77 0.65 -6.17
N PHE A 84 -5.17 1.66 -6.81
CA PHE A 84 -5.76 3.01 -6.93
C PHE A 84 -6.99 3.03 -7.83
N ARG A 85 -7.07 2.19 -8.89
CA ARG A 85 -8.31 2.03 -9.69
C ARG A 85 -9.50 1.64 -8.82
N ALA A 86 -9.27 0.87 -7.76
CA ALA A 86 -10.29 0.54 -6.76
C ALA A 86 -10.57 1.68 -5.77
N ASN A 87 -9.75 2.72 -5.71
CA ASN A 87 -9.67 3.67 -4.59
C ASN A 87 -9.51 2.97 -3.24
N ALA A 88 -8.70 1.91 -3.19
CA ALA A 88 -8.61 1.03 -2.03
C ALA A 88 -8.04 1.73 -0.80
N GLN A 89 -8.79 1.66 0.27
CA GLN A 89 -8.39 2.14 1.60
C GLN A 89 -8.80 1.11 2.65
N TYR A 90 -7.83 0.57 3.39
CA TYR A 90 -8.15 -0.31 4.51
C TYR A 90 -8.77 0.48 5.65
N GLU A 91 -9.91 -0.03 6.16
CA GLU A 91 -10.72 0.65 7.18
C GLU A 91 -11.09 2.11 6.82
N GLY A 92 -11.15 2.42 5.52
CA GLY A 92 -11.54 3.72 4.98
C GLY A 92 -10.47 4.81 5.03
N LEU A 93 -9.25 4.51 5.50
CA LEU A 93 -8.19 5.50 5.72
C LEU A 93 -6.82 5.08 5.15
N TYR A 94 -6.37 3.86 5.44
CA TYR A 94 -5.01 3.44 5.18
C TYR A 94 -4.79 3.00 3.72
N LEU A 95 -3.83 3.61 3.03
CA LEU A 95 -3.51 3.37 1.62
C LEU A 95 -2.61 2.14 1.36
N LEU A 96 -2.53 1.20 2.31
CA LEU A 96 -2.00 -0.14 2.11
C LEU A 96 -0.51 -0.24 1.71
N GLY A 97 0.30 0.79 1.93
CA GLY A 97 1.66 0.88 1.39
C GLY A 97 2.59 -0.29 1.75
N THR A 98 2.59 -0.75 3.01
CA THR A 98 3.34 -1.96 3.40
C THR A 98 2.71 -3.21 2.78
N SER A 99 1.37 -3.32 2.84
CA SER A 99 0.64 -4.52 2.42
C SER A 99 0.82 -4.81 0.93
N ILE A 100 0.84 -3.78 0.08
CA ILE A 100 0.94 -3.91 -1.38
C ILE A 100 2.37 -4.19 -1.86
N ALA A 101 3.39 -3.88 -1.04
CA ALA A 101 4.78 -4.17 -1.35
C ALA A 101 5.13 -5.66 -1.18
N ARG A 102 4.54 -6.33 -0.20
CA ARG A 102 4.92 -7.72 0.16
C ARG A 102 4.61 -8.75 -0.94
N PRO A 103 3.50 -8.69 -1.70
CA PRO A 103 3.26 -9.59 -2.83
C PRO A 103 4.36 -9.52 -3.91
N LEU A 104 4.85 -8.33 -4.25
CA LEU A 104 5.93 -8.17 -5.22
C LEU A 104 7.24 -8.80 -4.70
N ILE A 105 7.58 -8.57 -3.44
CA ILE A 105 8.77 -9.18 -2.84
C ILE A 105 8.61 -10.71 -2.79
N ALA A 106 7.44 -11.23 -2.42
CA ALA A 106 7.17 -12.68 -2.40
C ALA A 106 7.29 -13.31 -3.80
N LYS A 107 6.85 -12.60 -4.85
CA LYS A 107 7.01 -13.04 -6.24
C LYS A 107 8.48 -13.25 -6.57
N TYR A 108 9.32 -12.26 -6.31
CA TYR A 108 10.76 -12.37 -6.62
C TYR A 108 11.49 -13.35 -5.72
N LEU A 109 11.08 -13.54 -4.47
CA LEU A 109 11.60 -14.63 -3.62
C LEU A 109 11.34 -15.99 -4.25
N ALA A 110 10.12 -16.23 -4.75
CA ALA A 110 9.75 -17.48 -5.42
C ALA A 110 10.49 -17.65 -6.75
N ASP A 111 10.57 -16.59 -7.57
CA ASP A 111 11.27 -16.62 -8.86
C ASP A 111 12.77 -16.90 -8.68
N ILE A 112 13.46 -16.21 -7.77
CA ILE A 112 14.89 -16.43 -7.47
C ILE A 112 15.10 -17.82 -6.88
N ALA A 113 14.20 -18.31 -6.03
CA ALA A 113 14.29 -19.68 -5.51
C ALA A 113 14.25 -20.72 -6.62
N ARG A 114 13.33 -20.58 -7.58
CA ARG A 114 13.23 -21.44 -8.76
C ARG A 114 14.49 -21.37 -9.63
N ASP A 115 14.97 -20.15 -9.93
CA ASP A 115 16.10 -19.91 -10.81
C ASP A 115 17.43 -20.38 -10.24
N THR A 116 17.59 -20.31 -8.91
CA THR A 116 18.80 -20.74 -8.21
C THR A 116 18.74 -22.17 -7.68
N GLY A 117 17.58 -22.84 -7.85
CA GLY A 117 17.35 -24.20 -7.31
C GLY A 117 17.31 -24.21 -5.79
N ALA A 118 16.91 -23.13 -5.14
CA ALA A 118 16.72 -23.10 -3.70
C ALA A 118 15.46 -23.89 -3.30
N ASP A 119 15.53 -24.56 -2.16
CA ASP A 119 14.45 -25.40 -1.63
C ASP A 119 13.68 -24.71 -0.47
N ALA A 120 14.11 -23.51 -0.10
CA ALA A 120 13.40 -22.67 0.87
C ALA A 120 13.59 -21.16 0.61
N VAL A 121 12.68 -20.38 1.18
CA VAL A 121 12.82 -18.93 1.34
C VAL A 121 12.77 -18.56 2.81
N ALA A 122 13.36 -17.41 3.17
CA ALA A 122 13.32 -16.89 4.53
C ALA A 122 12.98 -15.39 4.53
N HIS A 123 12.32 -14.93 5.59
CA HIS A 123 12.01 -13.53 5.83
C HIS A 123 12.24 -13.11 7.29
N GLY A 124 12.46 -11.81 7.50
CA GLY A 124 12.69 -11.21 8.81
C GLY A 124 11.44 -10.66 9.51
N ALA A 125 10.25 -10.95 9.01
CA ALA A 125 9.02 -10.47 9.63
C ALA A 125 8.79 -11.12 11.00
N THR A 126 8.41 -10.29 12.00
CA THR A 126 8.14 -10.77 13.36
C THR A 126 6.85 -11.56 13.45
N GLY A 127 6.72 -12.44 14.44
CA GLY A 127 5.52 -13.25 14.69
C GLY A 127 4.28 -12.43 15.12
N LYS A 128 4.45 -11.13 15.45
CA LYS A 128 3.36 -10.22 15.85
C LYS A 128 2.82 -9.37 14.70
N GLY A 129 3.53 -9.32 13.56
CA GLY A 129 3.18 -8.50 12.40
C GLY A 129 2.38 -9.27 11.35
N ASN A 130 1.67 -8.53 10.49
CA ASN A 130 0.96 -9.10 9.34
C ASN A 130 1.91 -9.53 8.21
N ASP A 131 3.11 -8.98 8.16
CA ASP A 131 4.05 -9.21 7.06
C ASP A 131 4.45 -10.67 6.90
N GLN A 132 4.59 -11.41 8.00
CA GLN A 132 4.80 -12.86 7.94
C GLN A 132 3.69 -13.56 7.16
N VAL A 133 2.42 -13.16 7.39
CA VAL A 133 1.26 -13.74 6.70
C VAL A 133 1.32 -13.40 5.20
N ARG A 134 1.64 -12.16 4.87
CA ARG A 134 1.72 -11.67 3.48
C ARG A 134 2.81 -12.38 2.68
N PHE A 135 4.00 -12.55 3.25
CA PHE A 135 5.07 -13.32 2.62
C PHE A 135 4.69 -14.79 2.40
N GLU A 136 4.19 -15.44 3.45
CA GLU A 136 3.91 -16.87 3.38
C GLU A 136 2.74 -17.19 2.47
N LEU A 137 1.64 -16.40 2.49
CA LEU A 137 0.53 -16.56 1.57
C LEU A 137 0.94 -16.27 0.12
N GLY A 138 1.79 -15.26 -0.10
CA GLY A 138 2.33 -14.96 -1.43
C GLY A 138 3.16 -16.11 -1.99
N VAL A 139 4.11 -16.62 -1.20
CA VAL A 139 4.94 -17.78 -1.60
C VAL A 139 4.08 -19.03 -1.80
N ALA A 140 3.15 -19.32 -0.89
CA ALA A 140 2.28 -20.50 -1.01
C ALA A 140 1.39 -20.46 -2.25
N ALA A 141 0.99 -19.28 -2.71
CA ALA A 141 0.20 -19.12 -3.94
C ALA A 141 1.05 -19.34 -5.21
N LEU A 142 2.32 -18.92 -5.19
CA LEU A 142 3.20 -18.94 -6.36
C LEU A 142 4.01 -20.23 -6.48
N GLU A 143 4.53 -20.73 -5.36
CA GLU A 143 5.36 -21.93 -5.29
C GLU A 143 4.97 -22.76 -4.04
N PRO A 144 3.86 -23.52 -4.10
CA PRO A 144 3.30 -24.22 -2.93
C PRO A 144 4.20 -25.31 -2.36
N GLY A 145 5.21 -25.76 -3.12
CA GLY A 145 6.20 -26.73 -2.66
C GLY A 145 7.39 -26.13 -1.90
N LEU A 146 7.53 -24.81 -1.92
CA LEU A 146 8.67 -24.11 -1.34
C LEU A 146 8.52 -23.98 0.19
N GLN A 147 9.54 -24.37 0.95
CA GLN A 147 9.52 -24.18 2.39
C GLN A 147 9.71 -22.71 2.74
N VAL A 148 8.93 -22.19 3.69
CA VAL A 148 9.16 -20.86 4.27
C VAL A 148 9.78 -21.01 5.66
N ILE A 149 10.86 -20.28 5.90
CA ILE A 149 11.57 -20.20 7.20
C ILE A 149 11.29 -18.81 7.78
N ALA A 150 10.73 -18.79 8.99
CA ALA A 150 10.41 -17.57 9.72
C ALA A 150 11.16 -17.56 11.06
N PRO A 151 12.42 -17.13 11.12
CA PRO A 151 13.28 -17.27 12.28
C PRO A 151 12.69 -16.74 13.59
N TRP A 152 11.96 -15.63 13.53
CA TRP A 152 11.29 -15.07 14.71
C TRP A 152 10.29 -16.01 15.41
N ARG A 153 9.88 -17.10 14.77
CA ARG A 153 9.03 -18.15 15.35
C ARG A 153 9.81 -19.41 15.73
N GLU A 154 11.09 -19.48 15.36
CA GLU A 154 11.89 -20.71 15.46
C GLU A 154 13.08 -20.56 16.43
N TRP A 155 13.66 -19.37 16.53
CA TRP A 155 14.85 -19.10 17.32
C TRP A 155 14.59 -18.60 18.74
N ASP A 156 15.62 -18.68 19.61
CA ASP A 156 15.56 -18.18 20.98
C ASP A 156 16.00 -16.71 21.13
N LEU A 157 16.28 -16.02 20.02
CA LEU A 157 16.74 -14.63 19.99
C LEU A 157 15.56 -13.66 20.12
N THR A 158 14.86 -13.70 21.24
CA THR A 158 13.55 -13.04 21.45
C THR A 158 13.65 -11.57 21.88
N SER A 159 14.84 -11.00 22.01
CA SER A 159 15.04 -9.60 22.44
C SER A 159 16.18 -8.93 21.69
N ARG A 160 16.13 -7.58 21.59
CA ARG A 160 17.22 -6.79 20.99
C ARG A 160 18.58 -7.07 21.65
N THR A 161 18.62 -7.29 22.96
CA THR A 161 19.84 -7.64 23.68
C THR A 161 20.43 -8.96 23.17
N LYS A 162 19.62 -10.01 23.09
CA LYS A 162 20.06 -11.31 22.55
C LYS A 162 20.52 -11.24 21.09
N LEU A 163 19.85 -10.40 20.28
CA LEU A 163 20.26 -10.18 18.89
C LEU A 163 21.64 -9.51 18.83
N LEU A 164 21.90 -8.52 19.66
CA LEU A 164 23.20 -7.83 19.72
C LEU A 164 24.31 -8.76 20.24
N GLU A 165 24.02 -9.57 21.26
CA GLU A 165 24.95 -10.59 21.77
C GLU A 165 25.30 -11.61 20.68
N PHE A 166 24.32 -12.11 19.94
CA PHE A 166 24.54 -13.01 18.81
C PHE A 166 25.36 -12.34 17.70
N ALA A 167 25.09 -11.08 17.39
CA ALA A 167 25.84 -10.31 16.40
C ALA A 167 27.30 -10.14 16.81
N GLU A 168 27.59 -9.84 18.08
CA GLU A 168 28.95 -9.71 18.62
C GLU A 168 29.70 -11.03 18.55
N GLN A 169 29.10 -12.13 19.03
CA GLN A 169 29.69 -13.48 19.01
C GLN A 169 30.03 -13.96 17.60
N ASN A 170 29.24 -13.56 16.61
CA ASN A 170 29.40 -13.94 15.20
C ASN A 170 30.11 -12.89 14.36
N GLN A 171 30.63 -11.80 14.95
CA GLN A 171 31.35 -10.72 14.28
C GLN A 171 30.52 -10.06 13.16
N ILE A 172 29.20 -10.00 13.33
CA ILE A 172 28.31 -9.34 12.38
C ILE A 172 28.50 -7.83 12.51
N PRO A 173 28.79 -7.12 11.41
CA PRO A 173 28.91 -5.66 11.45
C PRO A 173 27.60 -5.01 11.87
N VAL A 174 27.55 -4.48 13.08
CA VAL A 174 26.46 -3.67 13.58
C VAL A 174 26.83 -2.21 13.36
N ALA A 175 26.00 -1.46 12.62
CA ALA A 175 26.18 -0.02 12.54
C ALA A 175 26.18 0.53 13.98
N LYS A 176 27.24 1.25 14.37
CA LYS A 176 27.23 1.97 15.65
C LYS A 176 26.05 2.90 15.61
N ASN A 177 25.11 2.73 16.56
CA ASN A 177 23.95 3.58 16.69
C ASN A 177 24.41 5.02 16.49
N LYS A 178 23.98 5.65 15.41
CA LYS A 178 24.08 7.10 15.30
C LYS A 178 23.24 7.63 16.48
N ARG A 179 23.83 8.42 17.36
CA ARG A 179 23.09 9.15 18.40
C ARG A 179 21.98 9.90 17.68
N GLY A 180 20.73 9.44 17.83
CA GLY A 180 19.57 9.98 17.12
C GLY A 180 18.83 9.02 16.22
N GLU A 181 19.11 7.69 16.25
CA GLU A 181 18.20 6.71 15.62
C GLU A 181 16.81 6.87 16.24
N ALA A 182 15.82 6.93 15.36
CA ALA A 182 14.42 7.06 15.73
C ALA A 182 14.05 5.98 16.75
N PRO A 183 13.42 6.32 17.87
CA PRO A 183 13.00 5.34 18.88
C PRO A 183 11.76 4.56 18.44
N PHE A 184 11.64 4.21 17.16
CA PHE A 184 10.54 3.49 16.52
C PHE A 184 11.05 2.80 15.25
N SER A 185 10.29 1.83 14.75
CA SER A 185 10.59 1.14 13.49
C SER A 185 10.05 1.92 12.31
N VAL A 186 10.82 1.96 11.21
CA VAL A 186 10.43 2.60 9.96
C VAL A 186 10.48 1.57 8.83
N ASP A 187 9.42 1.50 8.03
CA ASP A 187 9.34 0.76 6.78
C ASP A 187 8.92 1.73 5.67
N ALA A 188 9.67 1.77 4.57
CA ALA A 188 9.45 2.73 3.51
C ALA A 188 9.46 2.08 2.13
N ASN A 189 8.67 2.63 1.22
CA ASN A 189 8.70 2.36 -0.22
C ASN A 189 8.21 3.60 -0.98
N LEU A 190 8.10 3.52 -2.29
CA LEU A 190 7.72 4.66 -3.11
C LEU A 190 6.31 5.19 -2.79
N LEU A 191 5.38 4.34 -2.34
CA LEU A 191 4.03 4.76 -1.99
C LEU A 191 3.96 5.42 -0.61
N HIS A 192 4.68 4.89 0.40
CA HIS A 192 4.54 5.38 1.76
C HIS A 192 5.80 5.24 2.64
N THR A 193 5.76 5.88 3.79
CA THR A 193 6.56 5.56 4.97
C THR A 193 5.62 5.16 6.10
N SER A 194 5.98 4.11 6.83
CA SER A 194 5.26 3.60 7.99
C SER A 194 6.17 3.67 9.19
N SER A 195 5.73 4.31 10.27
CA SER A 195 6.44 4.41 11.55
C SER A 195 5.61 3.77 12.65
N GLU A 196 6.18 2.84 13.42
CA GLU A 196 5.49 2.11 14.48
C GLU A 196 6.40 1.73 15.65
N GLY A 197 5.81 1.45 16.81
CA GLY A 197 6.50 0.94 17.99
C GLY A 197 7.06 2.02 18.93
N THR A 198 7.53 1.59 20.09
CA THR A 198 8.12 2.39 21.17
C THR A 198 7.33 3.65 21.53
N VAL A 199 7.79 4.85 21.13
CA VAL A 199 7.13 6.14 21.44
C VAL A 199 5.71 6.23 20.87
N LEU A 200 5.37 5.42 19.86
CA LEU A 200 4.05 5.41 19.21
C LEU A 200 3.09 4.36 19.78
N GLU A 201 3.52 3.52 20.76
CA GLU A 201 2.69 2.45 21.31
C GLU A 201 1.50 2.95 22.16
N ASP A 202 1.65 4.09 22.81
CA ASP A 202 0.57 4.69 23.58
C ASP A 202 -0.30 5.61 22.69
N PRO A 203 -1.54 5.22 22.36
CA PRO A 203 -2.42 6.05 21.53
C PRO A 203 -2.95 7.31 22.23
N ALA A 204 -2.69 7.48 23.53
CA ALA A 204 -3.05 8.69 24.28
C ALA A 204 -1.99 9.81 24.16
N ILE A 205 -0.83 9.51 23.58
CA ILE A 205 0.28 10.44 23.40
C ILE A 205 0.33 10.86 21.94
N GLU A 206 0.38 12.16 21.67
CA GLU A 206 0.58 12.69 20.32
C GLU A 206 1.90 12.21 19.73
N ALA A 207 1.88 11.83 18.44
CA ALA A 207 3.09 11.45 17.74
C ALA A 207 4.02 12.68 17.62
N PRO A 208 5.29 12.56 18.04
CA PRO A 208 6.24 13.68 17.91
C PRO A 208 6.48 14.06 16.44
N ASP A 209 6.70 15.36 16.16
CA ASP A 209 6.93 15.87 14.79
C ASP A 209 8.08 15.19 14.06
N TYR A 210 9.12 14.76 14.79
CA TYR A 210 10.27 14.05 14.18
C TYR A 210 9.94 12.65 13.63
N VAL A 211 8.73 12.15 13.84
CA VAL A 211 8.25 10.88 13.25
C VAL A 211 8.01 11.04 11.75
N ALA A 212 7.52 12.21 11.32
CA ALA A 212 7.36 12.54 9.92
C ALA A 212 8.73 12.74 9.25
N GLN A 213 8.96 12.03 8.14
CA GLN A 213 10.24 12.03 7.42
C GLN A 213 10.12 12.58 6.00
N ARG A 214 8.93 12.50 5.41
CA ARG A 214 8.66 12.94 4.03
C ARG A 214 7.80 14.18 3.95
N ILE A 215 7.08 14.47 5.01
CA ILE A 215 6.06 15.50 5.07
C ILE A 215 6.53 16.60 6.04
N VAL A 216 6.53 17.85 5.57
CA VAL A 216 6.77 18.98 6.47
C VAL A 216 5.55 19.22 7.37
N PRO A 217 5.72 19.72 8.59
CA PRO A 217 4.60 20.19 9.41
C PRO A 217 3.73 21.19 8.64
N VAL A 218 2.42 21.15 8.84
CA VAL A 218 1.47 22.03 8.12
C VAL A 218 1.77 23.50 8.34
N GLU A 219 2.26 23.86 9.51
CA GLU A 219 2.66 25.20 9.89
C GLU A 219 3.85 25.71 9.05
N GLU A 220 4.75 24.81 8.67
CA GLU A 220 5.95 25.09 7.86
C GLU A 220 5.68 25.01 6.35
N ALA A 221 4.54 24.46 5.95
CA ALA A 221 4.16 24.35 4.55
C ALA A 221 3.94 25.75 3.91
N PRO A 222 4.19 25.90 2.59
CA PRO A 222 4.08 27.19 1.91
C PRO A 222 2.73 27.87 2.10
N ASP A 223 2.75 29.20 2.32
CA ASP A 223 1.55 30.04 2.40
C ASP A 223 0.91 30.33 1.03
N THR A 224 1.58 29.95 -0.06
CA THR A 224 1.07 30.07 -1.41
C THR A 224 0.62 28.70 -1.93
N PRO A 225 -0.63 28.56 -2.39
CA PRO A 225 -1.10 27.31 -2.97
C PRO A 225 -0.40 27.00 -4.29
N GLU A 226 -0.19 25.72 -4.55
CA GLU A 226 0.31 25.22 -5.83
C GLU A 226 -0.81 24.49 -6.59
N PHE A 227 -0.86 24.69 -7.91
CA PHE A 227 -1.84 24.04 -8.77
C PHE A 227 -1.13 23.07 -9.69
N ILE A 228 -1.68 21.85 -9.78
CA ILE A 228 -1.19 20.81 -10.70
C ILE A 228 -2.35 20.21 -11.48
N GLU A 229 -2.03 19.66 -12.64
CA GLU A 229 -2.95 18.92 -13.49
C GLU A 229 -2.45 17.49 -13.64
N ILE A 230 -3.32 16.50 -13.32
CA ILE A 230 -3.01 15.09 -13.49
C ILE A 230 -3.91 14.53 -14.58
N THR A 231 -3.31 13.95 -15.61
CA THR A 231 -4.04 13.30 -16.71
C THR A 231 -4.09 11.79 -16.48
N PHE A 232 -5.28 11.24 -16.68
CA PHE A 232 -5.59 9.82 -16.53
C PHE A 232 -5.94 9.19 -17.87
N GLU A 233 -5.53 7.93 -18.06
CA GLU A 233 -5.97 7.03 -19.13
C GLU A 233 -6.41 5.70 -18.50
N LYS A 234 -7.68 5.35 -18.65
CA LYS A 234 -8.28 4.12 -18.10
C LYS A 234 -8.00 3.91 -16.60
N GLY A 235 -8.09 4.99 -15.83
CA GLY A 235 -7.89 5.00 -14.39
C GLY A 235 -6.45 5.16 -13.92
N ASP A 236 -5.45 5.06 -14.80
CA ASP A 236 -4.05 5.24 -14.45
C ASP A 236 -3.57 6.66 -14.75
N ALA A 237 -2.82 7.26 -13.84
CA ALA A 237 -2.18 8.55 -14.06
C ALA A 237 -1.03 8.39 -15.08
N VAL A 238 -1.02 9.22 -16.12
CA VAL A 238 -0.05 9.15 -17.22
C VAL A 238 0.74 10.42 -17.45
N ALA A 239 0.30 11.57 -16.90
CA ALA A 239 0.99 12.84 -17.04
C ALA A 239 0.73 13.77 -15.86
N ILE A 240 1.68 14.66 -15.58
CA ILE A 240 1.54 15.79 -14.65
C ILE A 240 1.83 17.06 -15.45
N ASN A 241 0.93 18.05 -15.37
CA ASN A 241 1.03 19.34 -16.10
C ASN A 241 1.31 19.15 -17.60
N GLY A 242 0.71 18.14 -18.22
CA GLY A 242 0.85 17.82 -19.64
C GLY A 242 2.12 17.05 -20.02
N GLU A 243 3.05 16.83 -19.09
CA GLU A 243 4.26 16.05 -19.30
C GLU A 243 3.99 14.57 -18.98
N ARG A 244 4.09 13.70 -19.99
CA ARG A 244 3.97 12.23 -19.80
C ARG A 244 5.17 11.67 -19.07
N MET A 245 4.92 10.78 -18.14
CA MET A 245 5.96 10.19 -17.29
C MET A 245 5.65 8.71 -17.01
N SER A 246 6.67 7.99 -16.55
CA SER A 246 6.48 6.63 -16.07
C SER A 246 5.72 6.61 -14.72
N PRO A 247 5.04 5.50 -14.40
CA PRO A 247 4.31 5.33 -13.14
C PRO A 247 5.13 5.69 -11.89
N ALA A 248 6.36 5.18 -11.79
CA ALA A 248 7.23 5.47 -10.64
C ALA A 248 7.62 6.96 -10.60
N THR A 249 7.89 7.59 -11.75
CA THR A 249 8.22 9.02 -11.83
C THR A 249 7.03 9.89 -11.40
N ILE A 250 5.81 9.54 -11.81
CA ILE A 250 4.58 10.24 -11.39
C ILE A 250 4.48 10.22 -9.86
N LEU A 251 4.56 9.02 -9.27
CA LEU A 251 4.42 8.89 -7.81
C LEU A 251 5.53 9.62 -7.06
N THR A 252 6.78 9.59 -7.56
CA THR A 252 7.90 10.34 -7.00
C THR A 252 7.62 11.84 -6.99
N LYS A 253 7.21 12.41 -8.13
CA LYS A 253 6.86 13.85 -8.21
C LYS A 253 5.69 14.22 -7.31
N LEU A 254 4.67 13.38 -7.22
CA LEU A 254 3.54 13.62 -6.33
C LEU A 254 3.95 13.53 -4.85
N ASN A 255 4.91 12.66 -4.48
CA ASN A 255 5.47 12.60 -3.13
C ASN A 255 6.22 13.90 -2.77
N GLU A 256 7.02 14.43 -3.69
CA GLU A 256 7.74 15.70 -3.47
C GLU A 256 6.77 16.86 -3.25
N LEU A 257 5.75 16.96 -4.11
CA LEU A 257 4.72 17.99 -4.01
C LEU A 257 3.87 17.86 -2.74
N GLY A 258 3.43 16.63 -2.42
CA GLY A 258 2.64 16.38 -1.23
C GLY A 258 3.43 16.63 0.05
N GLY A 259 4.67 16.16 0.11
CA GLY A 259 5.57 16.39 1.25
C GLY A 259 5.81 17.87 1.51
N LYS A 260 6.09 18.64 0.45
CA LYS A 260 6.26 20.10 0.50
C LYS A 260 5.03 20.83 1.09
N HIS A 261 3.83 20.35 0.80
CA HIS A 261 2.58 20.96 1.23
C HIS A 261 1.98 20.34 2.50
N GLY A 262 2.69 19.45 3.19
CA GLY A 262 2.24 18.81 4.43
C GLY A 262 1.09 17.81 4.21
N ILE A 263 0.94 17.22 3.00
CA ILE A 263 -0.17 16.35 2.62
C ILE A 263 0.17 14.89 2.90
N GLY A 264 -0.80 14.11 3.42
CA GLY A 264 -0.72 12.65 3.48
C GLY A 264 -0.19 12.08 4.78
N LEU A 265 -0.27 12.80 5.91
CA LEU A 265 0.03 12.29 7.24
C LEU A 265 -1.21 11.65 7.85
N LEU A 266 -1.09 10.39 8.29
CA LEU A 266 -2.15 9.63 8.93
C LEU A 266 -1.64 8.97 10.21
N ASP A 267 -2.17 9.36 11.37
CA ASP A 267 -2.01 8.64 12.64
C ASP A 267 -3.21 7.71 12.81
N PHE A 268 -2.98 6.40 12.84
CA PHE A 268 -4.04 5.42 12.69
C PHE A 268 -3.85 4.21 13.60
N VAL A 269 -4.94 3.79 14.25
CA VAL A 269 -5.02 2.54 15.01
C VAL A 269 -5.79 1.52 14.20
N GLU A 270 -5.06 0.62 13.57
CA GLU A 270 -5.59 -0.42 12.69
C GLU A 270 -5.91 -1.73 13.39
N ASN A 271 -6.77 -2.54 12.81
CA ASN A 271 -6.98 -3.93 13.23
C ASN A 271 -6.10 -4.86 12.40
N ARG A 272 -5.03 -5.41 13.02
CA ARG A 272 -4.18 -6.39 12.36
C ARG A 272 -4.90 -7.70 12.12
N PHE A 273 -4.59 -8.36 10.99
CA PHE A 273 -5.16 -9.66 10.64
C PHE A 273 -4.83 -10.74 11.67
N VAL A 274 -3.70 -10.64 12.33
CA VAL A 274 -3.30 -11.51 13.45
C VAL A 274 -4.07 -11.24 14.74
N GLY A 275 -5.07 -10.34 14.75
CA GLY A 275 -6.09 -10.19 15.79
C GLY A 275 -5.83 -9.10 16.84
N MET A 276 -4.78 -8.29 16.72
CA MET A 276 -4.51 -7.18 17.64
C MET A 276 -4.69 -5.81 16.98
N LYS A 277 -4.94 -4.79 17.80
CA LYS A 277 -4.86 -3.40 17.36
C LYS A 277 -3.41 -2.92 17.40
N SER A 278 -3.03 -2.09 16.42
CA SER A 278 -1.71 -1.48 16.37
C SER A 278 -1.81 -0.06 15.87
N ARG A 279 -1.09 0.86 16.48
CA ARG A 279 -0.95 2.23 16.00
C ARG A 279 0.25 2.34 15.09
N GLY A 280 0.05 2.99 13.97
CA GLY A 280 1.10 3.41 13.05
C GLY A 280 0.90 4.87 12.61
N VAL A 281 1.99 5.55 12.33
CA VAL A 281 1.99 6.85 11.66
C VAL A 281 2.46 6.64 10.24
N TYR A 282 1.61 6.98 9.29
CA TYR A 282 1.83 6.73 7.87
C TYR A 282 1.96 8.05 7.11
N GLU A 283 2.90 8.09 6.19
CA GLU A 283 3.10 9.20 5.28
C GLU A 283 2.89 8.72 3.84
N THR A 284 1.83 9.22 3.19
CA THR A 284 1.45 8.83 1.81
C THR A 284 1.21 10.07 0.94
N PRO A 285 2.17 11.00 0.85
CA PRO A 285 1.92 12.32 0.27
C PRO A 285 1.46 12.24 -1.20
N GLY A 286 2.13 11.48 -2.05
CA GLY A 286 1.72 11.29 -3.44
C GLY A 286 0.47 10.43 -3.58
N GLY A 287 0.29 9.45 -2.69
CA GLY A 287 -0.89 8.59 -2.66
C GLY A 287 -2.18 9.36 -2.40
N ASP A 288 -2.18 10.27 -1.43
CA ASP A 288 -3.34 11.11 -1.12
C ASP A 288 -3.70 12.05 -2.27
N ILE A 289 -2.70 12.65 -2.92
CA ILE A 289 -2.91 13.47 -4.12
C ILE A 289 -3.51 12.63 -5.25
N LEU A 290 -2.97 11.45 -5.49
CA LEU A 290 -3.43 10.55 -6.56
C LEU A 290 -4.84 10.05 -6.30
N LEU A 291 -5.18 9.70 -5.06
CA LEU A 291 -6.53 9.27 -4.68
C LEU A 291 -7.57 10.37 -4.90
N GLU A 292 -7.28 11.60 -4.46
CA GLU A 292 -8.16 12.75 -4.66
C GLU A 292 -8.37 13.03 -6.14
N ALA A 293 -7.32 13.00 -6.96
CA ALA A 293 -7.39 13.21 -8.40
C ALA A 293 -8.17 12.10 -9.11
N HIS A 294 -7.91 10.82 -8.78
CA HIS A 294 -8.61 9.70 -9.37
C HIS A 294 -10.11 9.74 -9.06
N ARG A 295 -10.47 10.00 -7.81
CA ARG A 295 -11.87 10.24 -7.45
C ARG A 295 -12.47 11.43 -8.21
N GLY A 296 -11.68 12.46 -8.45
CA GLY A 296 -12.09 13.63 -9.22
C GLY A 296 -12.49 13.30 -10.66
N ILE A 297 -11.72 12.47 -11.37
CA ILE A 297 -12.06 12.09 -12.76
C ILE A 297 -13.23 11.09 -12.80
N GLU A 298 -13.33 10.17 -11.86
CA GLU A 298 -14.45 9.23 -11.77
C GLU A 298 -15.81 9.94 -11.63
N GLN A 299 -15.87 11.08 -10.93
CA GLN A 299 -17.10 11.83 -10.71
C GLN A 299 -17.79 12.27 -12.01
N ILE A 300 -17.04 12.42 -13.10
CA ILE A 300 -17.60 12.86 -14.37
C ILE A 300 -17.63 11.76 -15.44
N THR A 301 -16.98 10.62 -15.21
CA THR A 301 -16.81 9.53 -16.20
C THR A 301 -17.53 8.24 -15.84
N LEU A 302 -17.88 8.00 -14.56
CA LEU A 302 -18.64 6.83 -14.14
C LEU A 302 -20.12 7.16 -14.00
N ASP A 303 -20.99 6.25 -14.48
CA ASP A 303 -22.39 6.29 -14.10
C ASP A 303 -22.58 5.87 -12.64
N SER A 304 -23.72 6.25 -12.05
CA SER A 304 -23.98 6.02 -10.63
C SER A 304 -23.99 4.54 -10.24
N GLY A 305 -24.48 3.66 -11.13
CA GLY A 305 -24.55 2.21 -10.87
C GLY A 305 -23.16 1.59 -10.78
N ALA A 306 -22.28 1.87 -11.75
CA ALA A 306 -20.91 1.38 -11.78
C ALA A 306 -20.07 1.98 -10.62
N GLY A 307 -20.21 3.28 -10.33
CA GLY A 307 -19.53 3.94 -9.24
C GLY A 307 -19.89 3.37 -7.87
N HIS A 308 -21.19 3.23 -7.58
CA HIS A 308 -21.67 2.65 -6.32
C HIS A 308 -21.29 1.17 -6.17
N LEU A 309 -21.34 0.39 -7.26
CA LEU A 309 -20.89 -1.02 -7.22
C LEU A 309 -19.42 -1.10 -6.86
N LYS A 310 -18.56 -0.31 -7.53
CA LYS A 310 -17.12 -0.27 -7.25
C LYS A 310 -16.85 0.13 -5.80
N ASP A 311 -17.50 1.17 -5.30
CA ASP A 311 -17.33 1.61 -3.90
C ASP A 311 -17.83 0.55 -2.90
N SER A 312 -18.84 -0.23 -3.23
CA SER A 312 -19.36 -1.29 -2.35
C SER A 312 -18.40 -2.48 -2.18
N ILE A 313 -17.58 -2.77 -3.19
CA ILE A 313 -16.60 -3.86 -3.15
C ILE A 313 -15.22 -3.41 -2.66
N MET A 314 -14.93 -2.12 -2.65
CA MET A 314 -13.63 -1.57 -2.26
C MET A 314 -13.18 -2.02 -0.87
N PRO A 315 -14.02 -2.04 0.19
CA PRO A 315 -13.58 -2.50 1.52
C PRO A 315 -13.10 -3.96 1.50
N ARG A 316 -13.82 -4.84 0.78
CA ARG A 316 -13.40 -6.24 0.65
C ARG A 316 -12.12 -6.39 -0.14
N TYR A 317 -11.96 -5.64 -1.23
CA TYR A 317 -10.73 -5.62 -2.02
C TYR A 317 -9.53 -5.14 -1.18
N ALA A 318 -9.69 -4.05 -0.43
CA ALA A 318 -8.66 -3.54 0.48
C ALA A 318 -8.29 -4.55 1.59
N GLU A 319 -9.29 -5.24 2.16
CA GLU A 319 -9.08 -6.28 3.17
C GLU A 319 -8.27 -7.46 2.60
N LEU A 320 -8.54 -7.91 1.39
CA LEU A 320 -7.77 -8.98 0.74
C LEU A 320 -6.29 -8.60 0.57
N ILE A 321 -6.01 -7.36 0.16
CA ILE A 321 -4.64 -6.86 0.05
C ILE A 321 -3.99 -6.80 1.43
N TYR A 322 -4.68 -6.21 2.41
CA TYR A 322 -4.19 -6.05 3.78
C TYR A 322 -3.82 -7.39 4.41
N ASN A 323 -4.65 -8.41 4.18
CA ASN A 323 -4.51 -9.76 4.72
C ASN A 323 -3.53 -10.66 3.94
N GLY A 324 -2.96 -10.18 2.82
CA GLY A 324 -1.95 -10.93 2.04
C GLY A 324 -2.51 -11.82 0.93
N PHE A 325 -3.78 -11.67 0.55
CA PHE A 325 -4.45 -12.47 -0.49
C PHE A 325 -4.34 -11.85 -1.90
N TRP A 326 -3.22 -11.18 -2.22
CA TRP A 326 -3.02 -10.57 -3.53
C TRP A 326 -3.17 -11.54 -4.69
N PHE A 327 -2.66 -12.77 -4.56
CA PHE A 327 -2.70 -13.81 -5.59
C PHE A 327 -3.94 -14.72 -5.47
N SER A 328 -4.98 -14.32 -4.74
CA SER A 328 -6.20 -15.12 -4.62
C SER A 328 -7.15 -14.92 -5.81
N PRO A 329 -7.87 -15.97 -6.26
CA PRO A 329 -8.89 -15.84 -7.29
C PRO A 329 -9.98 -14.82 -6.97
N GLU A 330 -10.31 -14.63 -5.68
CA GLU A 330 -11.27 -13.61 -5.24
C GLU A 330 -10.77 -12.19 -5.56
N ARG A 331 -9.51 -11.87 -5.21
CA ARG A 331 -8.93 -10.56 -5.52
C ARG A 331 -8.85 -10.33 -7.03
N GLU A 332 -8.47 -11.36 -7.81
CA GLU A 332 -8.39 -11.28 -9.27
C GLU A 332 -9.76 -11.01 -9.91
N ALA A 333 -10.81 -11.67 -9.43
CA ALA A 333 -12.18 -11.44 -9.90
C ALA A 333 -12.65 -10.01 -9.58
N LEU A 334 -12.36 -9.51 -8.37
CA LEU A 334 -12.64 -8.12 -8.01
C LEU A 334 -11.84 -7.13 -8.85
N GLN A 335 -10.55 -7.42 -9.14
CA GLN A 335 -9.73 -6.58 -10.01
C GLN A 335 -10.32 -6.48 -11.42
N ALA A 336 -10.74 -7.60 -12.00
CA ALA A 336 -11.35 -7.61 -13.32
C ALA A 336 -12.63 -6.76 -13.38
N LEU A 337 -13.44 -6.80 -12.32
CA LEU A 337 -14.62 -5.92 -12.20
C LEU A 337 -14.19 -4.46 -12.09
N ILE A 338 -13.21 -4.14 -11.24
CA ILE A 338 -12.68 -2.79 -11.06
C ILE A 338 -12.14 -2.27 -12.41
N ASP A 339 -11.28 -3.03 -13.08
CA ASP A 339 -10.68 -2.64 -14.36
C ASP A 339 -11.76 -2.39 -15.44
N LYS A 340 -12.83 -3.17 -15.44
CA LYS A 340 -13.97 -2.94 -16.34
C LYS A 340 -14.64 -1.58 -16.11
N THR A 341 -14.72 -1.11 -14.87
CA THR A 341 -15.28 0.23 -14.56
C THR A 341 -14.36 1.35 -15.04
N GLN A 342 -13.07 1.09 -15.21
CA GLN A 342 -12.07 2.11 -15.54
C GLN A 342 -11.89 2.36 -17.06
N GLU A 343 -12.52 1.59 -17.94
CA GLU A 343 -12.32 1.69 -19.41
C GLU A 343 -12.53 3.11 -19.96
N HIS A 344 -13.39 3.90 -19.34
CA HIS A 344 -13.70 5.27 -19.73
C HIS A 344 -13.23 6.32 -18.71
N VAL A 345 -12.53 5.93 -17.68
CA VAL A 345 -11.98 6.86 -16.68
C VAL A 345 -10.69 7.48 -17.22
N SER A 346 -10.87 8.43 -18.15
CA SER A 346 -9.81 9.13 -18.86
C SER A 346 -10.12 10.62 -18.92
N GLY A 347 -9.10 11.46 -18.76
CA GLY A 347 -9.24 12.91 -18.75
C GLY A 347 -8.26 13.57 -17.80
N THR A 348 -8.47 14.83 -17.46
CA THR A 348 -7.55 15.60 -16.63
C THR A 348 -8.28 16.23 -15.44
N VAL A 349 -7.60 16.20 -14.30
CA VAL A 349 -8.06 16.80 -13.05
C VAL A 349 -7.04 17.85 -12.61
N LYS A 350 -7.53 19.04 -12.29
CA LYS A 350 -6.75 20.12 -11.70
C LYS A 350 -6.93 20.11 -10.19
N LEU A 351 -5.83 20.07 -9.48
CA LEU A 351 -5.77 20.09 -8.02
C LEU A 351 -5.17 21.38 -7.51
N LYS A 352 -5.64 21.82 -6.36
CA LYS A 352 -5.03 22.83 -5.50
C LYS A 352 -4.38 22.11 -4.32
N LEU A 353 -3.06 22.25 -4.18
CA LEU A 353 -2.28 21.74 -3.05
C LEU A 353 -2.03 22.90 -2.08
N TYR A 354 -2.42 22.74 -0.84
CA TYR A 354 -2.24 23.79 0.15
C TYR A 354 -2.40 23.25 1.58
N LYS A 355 -1.40 23.46 2.41
CA LYS A 355 -1.41 23.24 3.86
C LYS A 355 -2.18 21.98 4.28
N GLY A 356 -1.58 20.81 4.05
CA GLY A 356 -2.11 19.52 4.46
C GLY A 356 -3.20 18.93 3.54
N LYS A 357 -3.61 19.65 2.48
CA LYS A 357 -4.72 19.17 1.65
C LYS A 357 -4.49 19.30 0.15
N ALA A 358 -4.78 18.20 -0.57
CA ALA A 358 -5.07 18.22 -1.99
C ALA A 358 -6.60 18.39 -2.19
N ARG A 359 -7.00 19.26 -3.11
CA ARG A 359 -8.42 19.49 -3.42
C ARG A 359 -8.62 19.62 -4.92
N THR A 360 -9.51 18.83 -5.48
CA THR A 360 -9.97 18.97 -6.86
C THR A 360 -10.67 20.31 -7.05
N VAL A 361 -10.23 21.07 -8.05
CA VAL A 361 -10.79 22.41 -8.39
C VAL A 361 -11.36 22.48 -9.80
N ALA A 362 -10.90 21.64 -10.74
CA ALA A 362 -11.48 21.50 -12.07
C ALA A 362 -11.23 20.09 -12.60
N ARG A 363 -12.05 19.66 -13.55
CA ARG A 363 -11.94 18.37 -14.23
C ARG A 363 -12.57 18.45 -15.62
N TRP A 364 -11.98 17.73 -16.58
CA TRP A 364 -12.51 17.64 -17.95
C TRP A 364 -12.13 16.30 -18.59
N SER A 365 -13.02 15.80 -19.44
CA SER A 365 -12.88 14.53 -20.11
C SER A 365 -13.78 14.48 -21.37
N ASP A 366 -13.26 13.90 -22.44
CA ASP A 366 -14.05 13.54 -23.61
C ASP A 366 -15.04 12.39 -23.35
N HIS A 367 -14.84 11.65 -22.24
CA HIS A 367 -15.73 10.59 -21.76
C HIS A 367 -16.71 11.08 -20.69
N SER A 368 -16.85 12.39 -20.51
CA SER A 368 -17.71 12.96 -19.46
C SER A 368 -19.19 12.62 -19.67
N LEU A 369 -19.84 12.16 -18.61
CA LEU A 369 -21.29 11.99 -18.51
C LEU A 369 -21.97 13.25 -17.95
N TYR A 370 -21.19 14.25 -17.53
CA TYR A 370 -21.72 15.52 -17.05
C TYR A 370 -22.23 16.34 -18.23
N SER A 371 -23.48 16.74 -18.17
CA SER A 371 -24.14 17.53 -19.24
C SER A 371 -24.71 18.81 -18.67
N GLU A 372 -24.06 19.94 -18.99
CA GLU A 372 -24.46 21.27 -18.52
C GLU A 372 -25.92 21.58 -18.88
N LYS A 373 -26.36 21.24 -20.11
CA LYS A 373 -27.74 21.48 -20.55
C LYS A 373 -28.83 20.73 -19.76
N HIS A 374 -28.49 19.59 -19.12
CA HIS A 374 -29.46 18.83 -18.32
C HIS A 374 -29.49 19.27 -16.85
N VAL A 375 -28.41 19.90 -16.34
CA VAL A 375 -28.30 20.29 -14.94
C VAL A 375 -28.40 21.78 -14.70
N THR A 376 -28.53 22.60 -15.78
CA THR A 376 -28.64 24.03 -15.67
C THR A 376 -29.93 24.44 -14.96
N PHE A 377 -29.87 25.55 -14.20
CA PHE A 377 -31.03 26.23 -13.63
C PHE A 377 -31.62 27.28 -14.58
N GLU A 378 -30.97 27.50 -15.74
CA GLU A 378 -31.46 28.36 -16.81
C GLU A 378 -32.32 27.58 -17.79
N GLU A 379 -32.74 28.21 -18.90
CA GLU A 379 -33.49 27.54 -19.96
C GLU A 379 -32.68 26.43 -20.63
N ASP A 380 -33.19 25.20 -20.57
CA ASP A 380 -32.54 23.99 -21.08
C ASP A 380 -33.02 23.57 -22.49
N ALA A 381 -33.85 24.45 -23.16
CA ALA A 381 -34.47 24.18 -24.45
C ALA A 381 -35.25 22.84 -24.51
N GLY A 382 -35.78 22.37 -23.38
CA GLY A 382 -36.54 21.12 -23.26
C GLY A 382 -35.70 19.88 -23.16
N ALA A 383 -34.42 19.98 -22.74
CA ALA A 383 -33.55 18.84 -22.54
C ALA A 383 -34.03 17.92 -21.40
N TYR A 384 -34.74 18.47 -20.40
CA TYR A 384 -35.33 17.74 -19.27
C TYR A 384 -36.75 18.19 -18.98
N ASP A 385 -37.74 17.28 -18.99
CA ASP A 385 -39.10 17.59 -18.55
C ASP A 385 -39.24 17.35 -17.04
N GLN A 386 -39.29 18.42 -16.26
CA GLN A 386 -39.45 18.37 -14.80
C GLN A 386 -40.75 17.66 -14.35
N LYS A 387 -41.76 17.52 -15.21
CA LYS A 387 -43.02 16.81 -14.88
C LYS A 387 -42.83 15.33 -14.70
N ASP A 388 -41.82 14.71 -15.36
CA ASP A 388 -41.52 13.28 -15.23
C ASP A 388 -41.14 12.90 -13.82
N ALA A 389 -40.51 13.81 -13.08
CA ALA A 389 -40.13 13.60 -11.68
C ALA A 389 -41.33 13.28 -10.78
N ALA A 390 -42.50 13.86 -11.04
CA ALA A 390 -43.72 13.64 -10.25
C ALA A 390 -44.20 12.19 -10.32
N GLY A 391 -44.13 11.56 -11.50
CA GLY A 391 -44.45 10.12 -11.68
C GLY A 391 -43.47 9.20 -10.94
N PHE A 392 -42.18 9.44 -11.15
CA PHE A 392 -41.10 8.72 -10.48
C PHE A 392 -41.20 8.78 -8.96
N ILE A 393 -41.41 9.98 -8.40
CA ILE A 393 -41.57 10.18 -6.95
C ILE A 393 -42.78 9.41 -6.40
N ARG A 394 -43.95 9.47 -7.09
CA ARG A 394 -45.17 8.76 -6.65
C ARG A 394 -44.96 7.28 -6.56
N LEU A 395 -44.30 6.64 -7.52
CA LEU A 395 -44.01 5.21 -7.53
C LEU A 395 -43.02 4.84 -6.41
N ASN A 396 -41.95 5.60 -6.25
CA ASN A 396 -40.96 5.36 -5.19
C ASN A 396 -41.55 5.59 -3.80
N ALA A 397 -42.47 6.55 -3.63
CA ALA A 397 -43.13 6.82 -2.35
C ALA A 397 -44.17 5.76 -1.96
N LEU A 398 -44.64 4.90 -2.90
CA LEU A 398 -45.72 3.92 -2.62
C LEU A 398 -45.36 3.01 -1.44
N ARG A 399 -44.17 2.41 -1.43
CA ARG A 399 -43.69 1.55 -0.35
C ARG A 399 -43.68 2.28 1.01
N LEU A 400 -43.27 3.54 1.04
CA LEU A 400 -43.20 4.34 2.27
C LEU A 400 -44.59 4.66 2.81
N ARG A 401 -45.55 4.96 1.91
CA ARG A 401 -46.96 5.19 2.26
C ARG A 401 -47.60 3.92 2.86
N LEU A 402 -47.32 2.72 2.29
CA LEU A 402 -47.81 1.45 2.80
C LEU A 402 -47.23 1.13 4.19
N ILE A 403 -45.95 1.40 4.41
CA ILE A 403 -45.28 1.26 5.69
C ILE A 403 -45.92 2.18 6.73
N ALA A 404 -46.08 3.48 6.40
CA ALA A 404 -46.70 4.47 7.28
C ALA A 404 -48.16 4.08 7.65
N ALA A 405 -48.95 3.61 6.67
CA ALA A 405 -50.30 3.14 6.90
C ALA A 405 -50.36 1.89 7.80
N ARG A 406 -49.40 0.97 7.64
CA ARG A 406 -49.29 -0.19 8.54
C ARG A 406 -48.97 0.25 9.98
N ASN A 407 -47.99 1.12 10.16
CA ASN A 407 -47.58 1.57 11.50
C ASN A 407 -48.74 2.24 12.25
N LYS A 408 -49.47 3.16 11.59
CA LYS A 408 -50.67 3.76 12.17
C LYS A 408 -51.73 2.74 12.59
N ARG A 409 -51.92 1.65 11.82
CA ARG A 409 -52.86 0.60 12.19
C ARG A 409 -52.42 -0.23 13.42
N VAL A 410 -51.10 -0.37 13.60
CA VAL A 410 -50.52 -1.12 14.73
C VAL A 410 -50.54 -0.27 16.01
N GLU A 411 -50.26 1.03 15.90
CA GLU A 411 -50.27 1.99 17.02
C GLU A 411 -51.67 2.22 17.57
N ASN A 412 -52.71 2.08 16.74
CA ASN A 412 -54.13 2.23 17.15
C ASN A 412 -54.80 0.94 17.64
N LYS A 413 -54.04 -0.14 17.83
CA LYS A 413 -54.46 -1.39 18.47
C LYS A 413 -53.87 -1.51 19.86
#